data_120782953e55cb39d238fcf3b2149c79
#
_entry.id   120782953e55cb39d238fcf3b2149c79
#
_cell.length_a   1.000
_cell.length_b   1.000
_cell.length_c   1.000
_cell.angle_alpha   90.00
_cell.angle_beta   90.00
_cell.angle_gamma   90.00
#
_symmetry.space_group_name_H-M   'P 1'
#
loop_
_entity.id
_entity.type
_entity.pdbx_description
1 polymer ?
#
loop_
_entity_poly.entity_id
_entity_poly.type
_entity_poly.pdbx_seq_one_letter_code
_entity_poly.pdbx_strand_id
1 'polypeptide(L)'
;MCIRDRGIGATTIQEITDTADVGFGSFYNHFESKQAIVQVIIDETIESYGDALDHIADAVEDPAEVVAASVRYVVMRGSEDPTWGWFLLRSVLLAQALRTGLGRRLMRDVGLGIEAGRFRVSDVTQATLGISGVTLSVLAARLHGELGADAPESAAAIALKLVGLPARQAEAIASRPLPEIPFGNRNGSRDAAA
;
A
#
# COMPACT_ATOMS: atom_id res chain seq x y z
N MET A 1 20.57 14.38 1.89
CA MET A 1 19.56 15.11 1.09
C MET A 1 19.00 14.13 0.09
N CYS A 2 17.84 13.57 0.42
CA CYS A 2 17.40 12.28 -0.10
C CYS A 2 16.29 12.38 -1.16
N ILE A 3 16.01 11.25 -1.80
CA ILE A 3 14.87 10.93 -2.67
C ILE A 3 13.56 11.60 -2.19
N ARG A 4 13.41 11.80 -0.88
CA ARG A 4 12.27 12.47 -0.23
C ARG A 4 12.03 13.90 -0.71
N ASP A 5 13.11 14.67 -0.97
CA ASP A 5 12.99 16.12 -1.23
C ASP A 5 12.86 16.45 -2.73
N ARG A 6 13.48 15.65 -3.61
CA ARG A 6 13.49 15.91 -5.07
C ARG A 6 12.80 14.83 -5.91
N GLY A 7 12.37 13.73 -5.29
CA GLY A 7 11.84 12.57 -5.98
C GLY A 7 12.91 11.72 -6.69
N ILE A 8 12.54 10.49 -7.01
CA ILE A 8 13.40 9.48 -7.67
C ILE A 8 13.95 10.02 -9.02
N GLY A 9 13.18 10.83 -9.73
CA GLY A 9 13.57 11.39 -11.02
C GLY A 9 14.84 12.25 -10.97
N ALA A 10 15.02 13.03 -9.92
CA ALA A 10 16.11 13.98 -9.78
C ALA A 10 17.39 13.42 -9.14
N THR A 11 17.33 12.23 -8.54
CA THR A 11 18.51 11.58 -7.93
C THR A 11 19.39 10.95 -9.01
N THR A 12 20.69 11.15 -8.94
CA THR A 12 21.67 10.57 -9.88
C THR A 12 22.21 9.23 -9.39
N ILE A 13 22.75 8.40 -10.29
CA ILE A 13 23.43 7.14 -9.92
C ILE A 13 24.63 7.45 -9.03
N GLN A 14 25.36 8.55 -9.28
CA GLN A 14 26.48 8.96 -8.47
C GLN A 14 26.04 9.22 -7.00
N GLU A 15 24.95 9.97 -6.81
CA GLU A 15 24.42 10.22 -5.45
C GLU A 15 23.97 8.93 -4.74
N ILE A 16 23.44 7.95 -5.48
CA ILE A 16 23.06 6.64 -4.95
C ILE A 16 24.31 5.88 -4.48
N THR A 17 25.33 5.78 -5.32
CA THR A 17 26.56 5.05 -5.04
C THR A 17 27.38 5.71 -3.93
N ASP A 18 27.48 7.04 -3.92
CA ASP A 18 28.14 7.79 -2.86
C ASP A 18 27.45 7.60 -1.49
N THR A 19 26.11 7.56 -1.49
CA THR A 19 25.33 7.32 -0.25
C THR A 19 25.47 5.88 0.26
N ALA A 20 25.61 4.93 -0.66
CA ALA A 20 25.77 3.51 -0.35
C ALA A 20 27.23 3.12 -0.07
N ASP A 21 28.18 4.06 -0.20
CA ASP A 21 29.61 3.83 -0.05
C ASP A 21 30.14 2.71 -0.98
N VAL A 22 29.69 2.73 -2.23
CA VAL A 22 30.12 1.78 -3.27
C VAL A 22 30.66 2.51 -4.50
N GLY A 23 31.56 1.86 -5.22
CA GLY A 23 32.11 2.42 -6.45
C GLY A 23 31.04 2.57 -7.54
N PHE A 24 31.11 3.65 -8.33
CA PHE A 24 30.19 3.92 -9.45
C PHE A 24 30.09 2.73 -10.43
N GLY A 25 31.20 2.03 -10.71
CA GLY A 25 31.22 0.81 -11.53
C GLY A 25 30.47 -0.35 -10.91
N SER A 26 30.40 -0.46 -9.58
CA SER A 26 29.68 -1.52 -8.88
C SER A 26 28.17 -1.44 -9.12
N PHE A 27 27.62 -0.24 -9.37
CA PHE A 27 26.22 -0.07 -9.72
C PHE A 27 25.86 -0.87 -10.97
N TYR A 28 26.65 -0.72 -12.04
CA TYR A 28 26.38 -1.36 -13.32
C TYR A 28 26.62 -2.87 -13.36
N ASN A 29 27.28 -3.43 -12.31
CA ASN A 29 27.37 -4.87 -12.13
C ASN A 29 26.05 -5.50 -11.65
N HIS A 30 25.15 -4.69 -11.07
CA HIS A 30 23.89 -5.15 -10.46
C HIS A 30 22.66 -4.61 -11.17
N PHE A 31 22.73 -3.40 -11.76
CA PHE A 31 21.59 -2.71 -12.36
C PHE A 31 21.97 -2.10 -13.70
N GLU A 32 21.21 -2.40 -14.74
CA GLU A 32 21.45 -1.85 -16.09
C GLU A 32 21.18 -0.34 -16.19
N SER A 33 20.35 0.18 -15.27
CA SER A 33 19.94 1.58 -15.27
C SER A 33 19.42 2.03 -13.89
N LYS A 34 19.29 3.35 -13.71
CA LYS A 34 18.62 3.91 -12.54
C LYS A 34 17.16 3.41 -12.42
N GLN A 35 16.48 3.25 -13.54
CA GLN A 35 15.12 2.73 -13.58
C GLN A 35 15.04 1.30 -13.07
N ALA A 36 16.04 0.46 -13.35
CA ALA A 36 16.09 -0.92 -12.88
C ALA A 36 16.16 -1.02 -11.36
N ILE A 37 17.05 -0.27 -10.71
CA ILE A 37 17.10 -0.28 -9.23
C ILE A 37 15.82 0.30 -8.62
N VAL A 38 15.26 1.35 -9.22
CA VAL A 38 13.98 1.92 -8.78
C VAL A 38 12.87 0.90 -8.86
N GLN A 39 12.79 0.13 -9.95
CA GLN A 39 11.78 -0.92 -10.10
C GLN A 39 11.93 -2.02 -9.04
N VAL A 40 13.16 -2.46 -8.75
CA VAL A 40 13.41 -3.45 -7.69
C VAL A 40 12.94 -2.92 -6.32
N ILE A 41 13.26 -1.67 -5.98
CA ILE A 41 12.81 -1.06 -4.72
C ILE A 41 11.28 -0.98 -4.66
N ILE A 42 10.64 -0.64 -5.80
CA ILE A 42 9.17 -0.61 -5.91
C ILE A 42 8.60 -2.00 -5.62
N ASP A 43 9.09 -3.00 -6.33
CA ASP A 43 8.57 -4.35 -6.25
C ASP A 43 8.77 -4.95 -4.85
N GLU A 44 9.96 -4.81 -4.26
CA GLU A 44 10.22 -5.27 -2.89
C GLU A 44 9.35 -4.55 -1.84
N THR A 45 9.17 -3.23 -2.01
CA THR A 45 8.35 -2.45 -1.09
C THR A 45 6.88 -2.87 -1.21
N ILE A 46 6.34 -2.96 -2.42
CA ILE A 46 4.96 -3.38 -2.67
C ILE A 46 4.71 -4.80 -2.15
N GLU A 47 5.63 -5.73 -2.36
CA GLU A 47 5.47 -7.09 -1.85
C GLU A 47 5.52 -7.14 -0.33
N SER A 48 6.38 -6.38 0.33
CA SER A 48 6.42 -6.30 1.81
C SER A 48 5.08 -5.83 2.41
N TYR A 49 4.39 -4.90 1.75
CA TYR A 49 3.05 -4.49 2.17
C TYR A 49 1.99 -5.51 1.74
N GLY A 50 2.20 -6.16 0.60
CA GLY A 50 1.36 -7.26 0.14
C GLY A 50 1.31 -8.41 1.14
N ASP A 51 2.44 -8.80 1.71
CA ASP A 51 2.53 -9.83 2.75
C ASP A 51 1.67 -9.46 3.99
N ALA A 52 1.67 -8.19 4.38
CA ALA A 52 0.82 -7.71 5.46
C ALA A 52 -0.68 -7.82 5.12
N LEU A 53 -1.07 -7.53 3.88
CA LEU A 53 -2.46 -7.70 3.42
C LEU A 53 -2.86 -9.17 3.32
N ASP A 54 -1.97 -10.04 2.90
CA ASP A 54 -2.23 -11.49 2.91
C ASP A 54 -2.41 -11.99 4.33
N HIS A 55 -1.58 -11.52 5.29
CA HIS A 55 -1.76 -11.87 6.69
C HIS A 55 -3.11 -11.39 7.26
N ILE A 56 -3.58 -10.21 6.87
CA ILE A 56 -4.93 -9.74 7.23
C ILE A 56 -6.00 -10.69 6.67
N ALA A 57 -5.86 -11.09 5.40
CA ALA A 57 -6.82 -11.98 4.74
C ALA A 57 -6.86 -13.38 5.39
N ASP A 58 -5.72 -13.87 5.88
CA ASP A 58 -5.62 -15.16 6.57
C ASP A 58 -6.16 -15.10 8.01
N ALA A 59 -6.08 -13.92 8.66
CA ALA A 59 -6.50 -13.75 10.06
C ALA A 59 -8.01 -13.48 10.23
N VAL A 60 -8.72 -13.15 9.15
CA VAL A 60 -10.10 -12.67 9.19
C VAL A 60 -10.98 -13.43 8.20
N GLU A 61 -12.11 -13.96 8.67
CA GLU A 61 -13.03 -14.77 7.84
C GLU A 61 -14.01 -13.93 6.99
N ASP A 62 -14.50 -12.77 7.52
CA ASP A 62 -15.48 -11.93 6.81
C ASP A 62 -14.79 -11.09 5.71
N PRO A 63 -15.06 -11.32 4.41
CA PRO A 63 -14.46 -10.53 3.32
C PRO A 63 -14.65 -9.01 3.48
N ALA A 64 -15.72 -8.57 4.12
CA ALA A 64 -15.94 -7.15 4.38
C ALA A 64 -14.95 -6.59 5.42
N GLU A 65 -14.61 -7.39 6.41
CA GLU A 65 -13.60 -7.03 7.40
C GLU A 65 -12.19 -7.06 6.80
N VAL A 66 -11.87 -8.04 5.94
CA VAL A 66 -10.61 -8.09 5.18
C VAL A 66 -10.41 -6.81 4.38
N VAL A 67 -11.40 -6.42 3.57
CA VAL A 67 -11.31 -5.19 2.76
C VAL A 67 -11.18 -3.95 3.64
N ALA A 68 -11.96 -3.85 4.72
CA ALA A 68 -11.88 -2.71 5.64
C ALA A 68 -10.51 -2.61 6.31
N ALA A 69 -9.98 -3.70 6.83
CA ALA A 69 -8.68 -3.77 7.48
C ALA A 69 -7.55 -3.43 6.50
N SER A 70 -7.62 -3.94 5.27
CA SER A 70 -6.64 -3.66 4.21
C SER A 70 -6.61 -2.17 3.83
N VAL A 71 -7.78 -1.55 3.64
CA VAL A 71 -7.89 -0.10 3.34
C VAL A 71 -7.30 0.72 4.49
N ARG A 72 -7.69 0.42 5.74
CA ARG A 72 -7.18 1.12 6.93
C ARG A 72 -5.67 0.97 7.05
N TYR A 73 -5.15 -0.24 6.87
CA TYR A 73 -3.73 -0.53 6.94
C TYR A 73 -2.93 0.33 5.96
N VAL A 74 -3.35 0.38 4.69
CA VAL A 74 -2.66 1.16 3.65
C VAL A 74 -2.67 2.66 3.99
N VAL A 75 -3.81 3.22 4.41
CA VAL A 75 -3.91 4.64 4.76
C VAL A 75 -3.09 4.96 6.01
N MET A 76 -3.18 4.14 7.05
CA MET A 76 -2.47 4.32 8.31
C MET A 76 -0.96 4.26 8.10
N ARG A 77 -0.45 3.18 7.49
CA ARG A 77 0.97 2.98 7.25
C ARG A 77 1.57 4.04 6.33
N GLY A 78 0.83 4.40 5.26
CA GLY A 78 1.25 5.47 4.36
C GLY A 78 1.30 6.84 5.03
N SER A 79 0.50 7.05 6.07
CA SER A 79 0.51 8.30 6.84
C SER A 79 1.61 8.32 7.92
N GLU A 80 1.92 7.17 8.52
CA GLU A 80 2.98 7.01 9.52
C GLU A 80 4.38 7.10 8.89
N ASP A 81 4.54 6.60 7.66
CA ASP A 81 5.74 6.77 6.85
C ASP A 81 5.43 7.60 5.59
N PRO A 82 5.56 8.94 5.67
CA PRO A 82 5.27 9.80 4.52
C PRO A 82 6.15 9.52 3.30
N THR A 83 7.37 9.00 3.49
CA THR A 83 8.25 8.64 2.37
C THR A 83 7.62 7.52 1.56
N TRP A 84 7.15 6.48 2.24
CA TRP A 84 6.43 5.38 1.61
C TRP A 84 5.07 5.83 1.05
N GLY A 85 4.31 6.61 1.79
CA GLY A 85 3.01 7.10 1.33
C GLY A 85 3.10 7.87 0.02
N TRP A 86 4.04 8.80 -0.11
CA TRP A 86 4.30 9.52 -1.36
C TRP A 86 4.83 8.62 -2.47
N PHE A 87 5.64 7.64 -2.11
CA PHE A 87 6.13 6.65 -3.05
C PHE A 87 4.99 5.81 -3.62
N LEU A 88 4.10 5.29 -2.77
CA LEU A 88 2.92 4.53 -3.17
C LEU A 88 2.04 5.35 -4.13
N LEU A 89 1.70 6.59 -3.77
CA LEU A 89 0.88 7.47 -4.60
C LEU A 89 1.48 7.71 -5.99
N ARG A 90 2.79 7.89 -6.08
CA ARG A 90 3.49 8.11 -7.35
C ARG A 90 3.59 6.85 -8.20
N SER A 91 3.79 5.70 -7.56
CA SER A 91 3.92 4.40 -8.25
C SER A 91 2.58 3.93 -8.82
N VAL A 92 1.48 4.16 -8.10
CA VAL A 92 0.14 3.73 -8.53
C VAL A 92 -0.41 4.59 -9.67
N LEU A 93 -0.05 5.87 -9.77
CA LEU A 93 -0.44 6.75 -10.87
C LEU A 93 0.15 6.32 -12.23
N LEU A 94 1.13 5.44 -12.25
CA LEU A 94 1.77 4.93 -13.47
C LEU A 94 1.05 3.71 -14.09
N ALA A 95 -0.27 3.70 -14.11
CA ALA A 95 -1.15 2.85 -14.94
C ALA A 95 -1.09 1.32 -14.71
N GLN A 96 -0.44 0.82 -13.68
CA GLN A 96 -0.37 -0.62 -13.38
C GLN A 96 -0.97 -1.02 -12.02
N ALA A 97 -1.63 -0.11 -11.33
CA ALA A 97 -2.12 -0.30 -9.95
C ALA A 97 -2.89 -1.61 -9.73
N LEU A 98 -3.71 -2.03 -10.70
CA LEU A 98 -4.44 -3.29 -10.64
C LEU A 98 -3.59 -4.52 -10.99
N ARG A 99 -2.43 -4.32 -11.60
CA ARG A 99 -1.53 -5.39 -12.02
C ARG A 99 -0.40 -5.64 -11.03
N THR A 100 -0.19 -4.72 -10.09
CA THR A 100 0.79 -4.85 -9.01
C THR A 100 0.26 -5.70 -7.86
N GLY A 101 1.15 -6.10 -6.97
CA GLY A 101 0.85 -6.97 -5.85
C GLY A 101 -0.37 -6.54 -5.03
N LEU A 102 -0.48 -5.26 -4.66
CA LEU A 102 -1.60 -4.75 -3.85
C LEU A 102 -2.94 -4.76 -4.59
N GLY A 103 -2.98 -4.35 -5.85
CA GLY A 103 -4.20 -4.33 -6.65
C GLY A 103 -4.75 -5.73 -6.92
N ARG A 104 -3.89 -6.71 -7.19
CA ARG A 104 -4.30 -8.11 -7.37
C ARG A 104 -4.88 -8.70 -6.09
N ARG A 105 -4.30 -8.39 -4.94
CA ARG A 105 -4.80 -8.83 -3.63
C ARG A 105 -6.19 -8.25 -3.35
N LEU A 106 -6.37 -6.96 -3.53
CA LEU A 106 -7.67 -6.33 -3.39
C LEU A 106 -8.71 -6.90 -4.36
N MET A 107 -8.34 -7.16 -5.62
CA MET A 107 -9.24 -7.77 -6.60
C MET A 107 -9.66 -9.18 -6.19
N ARG A 108 -8.73 -10.00 -5.67
CA ARG A 108 -9.02 -11.31 -5.08
C ARG A 108 -10.04 -11.19 -3.94
N ASP A 109 -9.79 -10.30 -2.98
CA ASP A 109 -10.59 -10.18 -1.77
C ASP A 109 -12.00 -9.64 -2.07
N VAL A 110 -12.11 -8.70 -3.03
CA VAL A 110 -13.41 -8.25 -3.54
C VAL A 110 -14.14 -9.39 -4.26
N GLY A 111 -13.43 -10.19 -5.07
CA GLY A 111 -13.99 -11.36 -5.75
C GLY A 111 -14.55 -12.39 -4.77
N LEU A 112 -13.78 -12.74 -3.74
CA LEU A 112 -14.24 -13.64 -2.66
C LEU A 112 -15.48 -13.09 -1.96
N GLY A 113 -15.56 -11.77 -1.73
CA GLY A 113 -16.73 -11.14 -1.15
C GLY A 113 -17.99 -11.20 -2.05
N ILE A 114 -17.81 -11.15 -3.37
CA ILE A 114 -18.89 -11.33 -4.34
C ILE A 114 -19.36 -12.79 -4.34
N GLU A 115 -18.43 -13.74 -4.42
CA GLU A 115 -18.72 -15.18 -4.40
C GLU A 115 -19.44 -15.61 -3.12
N ALA A 116 -19.07 -15.04 -1.98
CA ALA A 116 -19.72 -15.27 -0.70
C ALA A 116 -21.08 -14.56 -0.56
N GLY A 117 -21.52 -13.80 -1.58
CA GLY A 117 -22.76 -12.99 -1.51
C GLY A 117 -22.69 -11.83 -0.53
N ARG A 118 -21.49 -11.51 -0.05
CA ARG A 118 -21.23 -10.46 0.93
C ARG A 118 -21.25 -9.07 0.28
N PHE A 119 -20.80 -8.98 -0.99
CA PHE A 119 -20.75 -7.77 -1.79
C PHE A 119 -21.79 -7.81 -2.92
N ARG A 120 -22.35 -6.65 -3.25
CA ARG A 120 -23.40 -6.48 -4.27
C ARG A 120 -22.91 -5.51 -5.34
N VAL A 121 -21.97 -5.96 -6.14
CA VAL A 121 -21.38 -5.23 -7.26
C VAL A 121 -21.43 -6.08 -8.52
N SER A 122 -21.59 -5.46 -9.67
CA SER A 122 -21.67 -6.14 -10.97
C SER A 122 -20.32 -6.41 -11.62
N ASP A 123 -19.29 -5.67 -11.23
CA ASP A 123 -17.96 -5.75 -11.85
C ASP A 123 -16.88 -5.59 -10.78
N VAL A 124 -16.08 -6.66 -10.60
CA VAL A 124 -15.00 -6.70 -9.61
C VAL A 124 -13.91 -5.66 -9.92
N THR A 125 -13.61 -5.42 -11.19
CA THR A 125 -12.57 -4.47 -11.62
C THR A 125 -12.98 -3.05 -11.27
N GLN A 126 -14.21 -2.65 -11.56
CA GLN A 126 -14.73 -1.33 -11.23
C GLN A 126 -14.80 -1.11 -9.71
N ALA A 127 -15.24 -2.13 -8.95
CA ALA A 127 -15.26 -2.08 -7.50
C ALA A 127 -13.85 -1.89 -6.93
N THR A 128 -12.88 -2.68 -7.41
CA THR A 128 -11.47 -2.58 -7.02
C THR A 128 -10.89 -1.20 -7.33
N LEU A 129 -11.17 -0.65 -8.52
CA LEU A 129 -10.75 0.71 -8.89
C LEU A 129 -11.37 1.77 -7.97
N GLY A 130 -12.66 1.64 -7.65
CA GLY A 130 -13.34 2.55 -6.73
C GLY A 130 -12.73 2.54 -5.34
N ILE A 131 -12.50 1.35 -4.77
CA ILE A 131 -11.86 1.18 -3.46
C ILE A 131 -10.44 1.75 -3.48
N SER A 132 -9.64 1.42 -4.51
CA SER A 132 -8.28 1.94 -4.66
C SER A 132 -8.27 3.46 -4.77
N GLY A 133 -9.21 4.04 -5.53
CA GLY A 133 -9.37 5.48 -5.68
C GLY A 133 -9.65 6.18 -4.35
N VAL A 134 -10.56 5.65 -3.55
CA VAL A 134 -10.85 6.18 -2.19
C VAL A 134 -9.61 6.06 -1.30
N THR A 135 -8.98 4.90 -1.26
CA THR A 135 -7.81 4.64 -0.41
C THR A 135 -6.67 5.62 -0.71
N LEU A 136 -6.34 5.79 -1.98
CA LEU A 136 -5.24 6.66 -2.40
C LEU A 136 -5.57 8.15 -2.23
N SER A 137 -6.81 8.56 -2.50
CA SER A 137 -7.24 9.93 -2.31
C SER A 137 -7.23 10.32 -0.83
N VAL A 138 -7.69 9.43 0.05
CA VAL A 138 -7.65 9.67 1.50
C VAL A 138 -6.21 9.67 2.01
N LEU A 139 -5.35 8.77 1.53
CA LEU A 139 -3.93 8.81 1.86
C LEU A 139 -3.27 10.12 1.43
N ALA A 140 -3.55 10.60 0.21
CA ALA A 140 -3.02 11.88 -0.27
C ALA A 140 -3.48 13.04 0.62
N ALA A 141 -4.76 13.13 0.94
CA ALA A 141 -5.31 14.16 1.81
C ALA A 141 -4.72 14.10 3.24
N ARG A 142 -4.47 12.89 3.77
CA ARG A 142 -3.75 12.71 5.04
C ARG A 142 -2.32 13.24 4.99
N LEU A 143 -1.59 12.94 3.92
CA LEU A 143 -0.21 13.40 3.73
C LEU A 143 -0.12 14.93 3.55
N HIS A 144 -1.18 15.55 3.03
CA HIS A 144 -1.31 17.03 2.97
C HIS A 144 -1.81 17.64 4.28
N GLY A 145 -2.17 16.85 5.28
CA GLY A 145 -2.70 17.34 6.55
C GLY A 145 -4.16 17.84 6.49
N GLU A 146 -4.90 17.46 5.44
CA GLU A 146 -6.29 17.87 5.21
C GLU A 146 -7.29 17.01 5.98
N LEU A 147 -6.91 15.79 6.39
CA LEU A 147 -7.76 14.85 7.13
C LEU A 147 -7.17 14.43 8.46
N GLY A 148 -8.04 14.18 9.44
CA GLY A 148 -7.73 13.80 10.81
C GLY A 148 -7.35 12.32 11.00
N ALA A 149 -7.17 11.91 12.24
CA ALA A 149 -6.74 10.56 12.62
C ALA A 149 -7.78 9.47 12.29
N ASP A 150 -9.05 9.84 12.13
CA ASP A 150 -10.18 8.95 11.81
C ASP A 150 -10.31 8.65 10.30
N ALA A 151 -9.45 9.23 9.49
CA ALA A 151 -9.50 9.06 8.03
C ALA A 151 -9.35 7.60 7.56
N PRO A 152 -8.52 6.73 8.17
CA PRO A 152 -8.46 5.32 7.78
C PRO A 152 -9.79 4.59 7.94
N GLU A 153 -10.50 4.78 9.07
CA GLU A 153 -11.81 4.22 9.34
C GLU A 153 -12.85 4.77 8.38
N SER A 154 -12.84 6.06 8.13
CA SER A 154 -13.73 6.71 7.17
C SER A 154 -13.53 6.18 5.76
N ALA A 155 -12.30 6.00 5.31
CA ALA A 155 -11.97 5.41 4.02
C ALA A 155 -12.53 3.98 3.89
N ALA A 156 -12.32 3.16 4.91
CA ALA A 156 -12.82 1.79 4.95
C ALA A 156 -14.36 1.74 4.89
N ALA A 157 -15.04 2.60 5.65
CA ALA A 157 -16.51 2.69 5.62
C ALA A 157 -17.02 3.11 4.23
N ILE A 158 -16.36 4.04 3.55
CA ILE A 158 -16.68 4.45 2.18
C ILE A 158 -16.46 3.27 1.23
N ALA A 159 -15.32 2.58 1.31
CA ALA A 159 -14.99 1.42 0.49
C ALA A 159 -16.06 0.30 0.62
N LEU A 160 -16.50 0.00 1.84
CA LEU A 160 -17.55 -1.00 2.07
C LEU A 160 -18.92 -0.57 1.52
N LYS A 161 -19.25 0.72 1.57
CA LYS A 161 -20.47 1.24 0.94
C LYS A 161 -20.43 1.10 -0.59
N LEU A 162 -19.28 1.28 -1.22
CA LEU A 162 -19.08 1.08 -2.66
C LEU A 162 -19.39 -0.37 -3.08
N VAL A 163 -19.14 -1.34 -2.23
CA VAL A 163 -19.44 -2.75 -2.51
C VAL A 163 -20.81 -3.20 -1.99
N GLY A 164 -21.67 -2.25 -1.63
CA GLY A 164 -23.09 -2.46 -1.37
C GLY A 164 -23.44 -2.75 0.11
N LEU A 165 -22.57 -2.52 1.06
CA LEU A 165 -22.93 -2.63 2.47
C LEU A 165 -23.77 -1.43 2.94
N PRO A 166 -24.78 -1.66 3.80
CA PRO A 166 -25.51 -0.59 4.47
C PRO A 166 -24.57 0.27 5.34
N ALA A 167 -24.81 1.56 5.40
CA ALA A 167 -23.93 2.54 6.07
C ALA A 167 -23.58 2.14 7.51
N ARG A 168 -24.58 1.77 8.32
CA ARG A 168 -24.36 1.33 9.71
C ARG A 168 -23.45 0.10 9.82
N GLN A 169 -23.59 -0.84 8.90
CA GLN A 169 -22.78 -2.05 8.88
C GLN A 169 -21.33 -1.74 8.44
N ALA A 170 -21.18 -0.92 7.41
CA ALA A 170 -19.87 -0.47 6.94
C ALA A 170 -19.09 0.26 8.04
N GLU A 171 -19.74 1.17 8.75
CA GLU A 171 -19.13 1.92 9.87
C GLU A 171 -18.74 1.01 11.05
N ALA A 172 -19.63 0.07 11.41
CA ALA A 172 -19.34 -0.90 12.47
C ALA A 172 -18.17 -1.82 12.15
N ILE A 173 -18.03 -2.27 10.89
CA ILE A 173 -16.91 -3.11 10.44
C ILE A 173 -15.62 -2.27 10.36
N ALA A 174 -15.69 -1.07 9.80
CA ALA A 174 -14.55 -0.19 9.68
C ALA A 174 -13.91 0.20 11.03
N SER A 175 -14.68 0.15 12.11
CA SER A 175 -14.20 0.48 13.46
C SER A 175 -13.67 -0.73 14.26
N ARG A 176 -13.71 -1.96 13.69
CA ARG A 176 -13.18 -3.15 14.39
C ARG A 176 -11.67 -3.03 14.61
N PRO A 177 -11.11 -3.61 15.69
CA PRO A 177 -9.67 -3.69 15.85
C PRO A 177 -8.99 -4.31 14.62
N LEU A 178 -7.85 -3.77 14.22
CA LEU A 178 -7.03 -4.43 13.20
C LEU A 178 -6.43 -5.71 13.78
N PRO A 179 -6.30 -6.78 12.98
CA PRO A 179 -5.55 -7.97 13.39
C PRO A 179 -4.09 -7.60 13.68
N GLU A 180 -3.45 -8.35 14.56
CA GLU A 180 -2.02 -8.21 14.79
C GLU A 180 -1.26 -8.58 13.52
N ILE A 181 -0.54 -7.62 12.96
CA ILE A 181 0.26 -7.83 11.76
C ILE A 181 1.72 -7.98 12.20
N PRO A 182 2.36 -9.14 11.97
CA PRO A 182 3.76 -9.31 12.28
C PRO A 182 4.59 -8.42 11.36
N PHE A 183 5.13 -7.33 11.92
CA PHE A 183 6.09 -6.51 11.18
C PHE A 183 7.42 -7.26 11.07
N GLY A 184 7.81 -7.62 9.87
CA GLY A 184 9.19 -7.98 9.58
C GLY A 184 10.08 -6.76 9.87
N ASN A 185 10.72 -6.76 11.05
CA ASN A 185 11.65 -5.72 11.46
C ASN A 185 12.95 -5.85 10.65
N ARG A 186 12.97 -5.36 9.41
CA ARG A 186 14.19 -5.38 8.55
C ARG A 186 15.26 -4.36 8.97
N ASN A 187 15.07 -3.65 10.09
CA ASN A 187 16.07 -2.75 10.65
C ASN A 187 17.05 -3.41 11.63
N GLY A 188 17.03 -4.73 11.80
CA GLY A 188 17.79 -5.46 12.83
C GLY A 188 19.10 -6.13 12.38
N SER A 189 19.61 -5.95 11.18
CA SER A 189 20.81 -6.68 10.72
C SER A 189 22.04 -5.83 10.34
N ARG A 190 22.14 -4.62 10.87
CA ARG A 190 23.39 -3.81 10.69
C ARG A 190 24.31 -3.71 11.93
N ASP A 191 23.90 -4.29 13.07
CA ASP A 191 24.72 -4.23 14.32
C ASP A 191 25.37 -5.55 14.73
N ALA A 192 25.50 -6.54 13.83
CA ALA A 192 26.15 -7.81 14.14
C ALA A 192 27.35 -8.10 13.22
N ALA A 193 28.18 -7.10 12.95
CA ALA A 193 29.51 -7.29 12.38
C ALA A 193 30.41 -6.09 12.78
N ALA A 194 30.85 -6.09 14.03
CA ALA A 194 32.01 -5.36 14.52
C ALA A 194 33.04 -6.36 15.06
#